data_b68fd2037f3f8ed46ca7a664ba350021
#
_entry.id   b68fd2037f3f8ed46ca7a664ba350021
#
_cell.length_a   1.000
_cell.length_b   1.000
_cell.length_c   1.000
_cell.angle_alpha   90.00
_cell.angle_beta   90.00
_cell.angle_gamma   90.00
#
_symmetry.space_group_name_H-M   'P 1'
#
loop_
_entity.id
_entity.type
_entity.pdbx_description
1 polymer ?
#
loop_
_entity_poly.entity_id
_entity_poly.type
_entity_poly.pdbx_seq_one_letter_code
_entity_poly.pdbx_strand_id
1 'polypeptide(L)'
;MDRMNSDAAFRAQHATDLLVLKAIKQTVKGAIGKLRQGPQDYGRRAEGAHARWSALDRADWRPDHRAAILARYRAVMNRKLLNTARATGARPLAVNTDCIVFASPTEDISWLTGHKGGFTIGPNPGHVKREGVQSMEWYLQVAGLNKNPASRVKDGRADAALGGK
;
A
#
# COMPACT_ATOMS: atom_id res chain seq x y z
N MET A 1 8.06 -0.50 15.08
CA MET A 1 7.11 -1.27 14.26
C MET A 1 7.50 -2.73 14.08
N ASP A 2 8.77 -3.05 14.10
CA ASP A 2 9.21 -4.44 13.95
C ASP A 2 8.73 -5.37 15.09
N ARG A 3 8.70 -4.88 16.33
CA ARG A 3 8.15 -5.65 17.46
C ARG A 3 6.68 -6.04 17.29
N MET A 4 5.87 -5.21 16.63
CA MET A 4 4.46 -5.54 16.37
C MET A 4 4.28 -6.71 15.40
N ASN A 5 5.26 -6.95 14.54
CA ASN A 5 5.20 -8.02 13.53
C ASN A 5 5.93 -9.29 13.99
N SER A 6 7.00 -9.16 14.77
CA SER A 6 7.92 -10.24 15.13
C SER A 6 7.79 -10.74 16.57
N ASP A 7 7.33 -9.91 17.50
CA ASP A 7 7.29 -10.23 18.93
C ASP A 7 5.89 -10.64 19.39
N ALA A 8 5.72 -11.95 19.66
CA ALA A 8 4.44 -12.52 20.10
C ALA A 8 4.04 -12.03 21.50
N ALA A 9 4.99 -11.85 22.40
CA ALA A 9 4.74 -11.38 23.75
C ALA A 9 4.29 -9.91 23.74
N PHE A 10 4.93 -9.07 22.93
CA PHE A 10 4.52 -7.69 22.73
C PHE A 10 3.10 -7.60 22.16
N ARG A 11 2.75 -8.45 21.19
CA ARG A 11 1.39 -8.49 20.63
C ARG A 11 0.35 -8.89 21.65
N ALA A 12 0.65 -9.88 22.50
CA ALA A 12 -0.26 -10.30 23.56
C ALA A 12 -0.47 -9.19 24.60
N GLN A 13 0.59 -8.53 25.03
CA GLN A 13 0.53 -7.42 25.98
C GLN A 13 -0.26 -6.22 25.45
N HIS A 14 -0.19 -5.92 24.14
CA HIS A 14 -0.85 -4.78 23.51
C HIS A 14 -2.03 -5.16 22.61
N ALA A 15 -2.67 -6.31 22.88
CA ALA A 15 -3.73 -6.83 22.00
C ALA A 15 -4.88 -5.84 21.79
N THR A 16 -5.34 -5.16 22.85
CA THR A 16 -6.41 -4.17 22.79
C THR A 16 -6.00 -2.94 21.98
N ASP A 17 -4.80 -2.42 22.20
CA ASP A 17 -4.27 -1.25 21.46
C ASP A 17 -4.13 -1.56 19.96
N LEU A 18 -3.71 -2.78 19.64
CA LEU A 18 -3.60 -3.25 18.26
C LEU A 18 -4.96 -3.39 17.59
N LEU A 19 -5.99 -3.82 18.30
CA LEU A 19 -7.37 -3.85 17.79
C LEU A 19 -7.89 -2.45 17.50
N VAL A 20 -7.69 -1.51 18.43
CA VAL A 20 -8.06 -0.10 18.22
C VAL A 20 -7.35 0.49 17.01
N LEU A 21 -6.03 0.28 16.91
CA LEU A 21 -5.25 0.74 15.75
C LEU A 21 -5.75 0.14 14.44
N LYS A 22 -6.10 -1.14 14.44
CA LYS A 22 -6.67 -1.81 13.26
C LYS A 22 -8.02 -1.21 12.89
N ALA A 23 -8.89 -0.96 13.86
CA ALA A 23 -10.20 -0.33 13.64
C ALA A 23 -10.04 1.08 13.04
N ILE A 24 -9.17 1.91 13.60
CA ILE A 24 -8.87 3.25 13.08
C ILE A 24 -8.39 3.17 11.62
N LYS A 25 -7.45 2.29 11.32
CA LYS A 25 -6.94 2.11 9.94
C LYS A 25 -8.05 1.67 8.98
N GLN A 26 -8.92 0.75 9.41
CA GLN A 26 -10.04 0.28 8.57
C GLN A 26 -11.06 1.39 8.33
N THR A 27 -11.38 2.20 9.36
CA THR A 27 -12.29 3.33 9.24
C THR A 27 -11.77 4.37 8.25
N VAL A 28 -10.50 4.77 8.37
CA VAL A 28 -9.88 5.75 7.46
C VAL A 28 -9.86 5.22 6.01
N LYS A 29 -9.42 3.98 5.81
CA LYS A 29 -9.40 3.36 4.47
C LYS A 29 -10.81 3.24 3.89
N GLY A 30 -11.77 2.81 4.70
CA GLY A 30 -13.16 2.69 4.30
C GLY A 30 -13.80 4.03 3.93
N ALA A 31 -13.52 5.08 4.71
CA ALA A 31 -14.01 6.42 4.43
C ALA A 31 -13.52 6.94 3.06
N ILE A 32 -12.21 6.83 2.78
CA ILE A 32 -11.65 7.22 1.48
C ILE A 32 -12.24 6.39 0.34
N GLY A 33 -12.48 5.09 0.58
CA GLY A 33 -13.12 4.20 -0.39
C GLY A 33 -14.55 4.62 -0.71
N LYS A 34 -15.34 4.97 0.31
CA LYS A 34 -16.73 5.39 0.18
C LYS A 34 -16.92 6.69 -0.60
N LEU A 35 -15.95 7.59 -0.57
CA LEU A 35 -16.00 8.84 -1.36
C LEU A 35 -16.19 8.59 -2.88
N ARG A 36 -15.83 7.42 -3.38
CA ARG A 36 -16.05 6.99 -4.77
C ARG A 36 -16.51 5.54 -4.80
N GLN A 37 -17.56 5.23 -4.09
CA GLN A 37 -18.16 3.91 -4.19
C GLN A 37 -18.80 3.76 -5.57
N GLY A 38 -18.36 2.75 -6.33
CA GLY A 38 -18.97 2.38 -7.61
C GLY A 38 -20.35 1.75 -7.44
N PRO A 39 -21.08 1.51 -8.54
CA PRO A 39 -22.30 0.72 -8.50
C PRO A 39 -21.98 -0.62 -7.83
N GLN A 40 -22.75 -0.96 -6.79
CA GLN A 40 -22.72 -2.29 -6.22
C GLN A 40 -23.84 -3.07 -6.88
N ASP A 41 -23.51 -4.14 -7.58
CA ASP A 41 -24.48 -5.13 -8.01
C ASP A 41 -24.99 -5.87 -6.77
N TYR A 42 -26.01 -5.30 -6.14
CA TYR A 42 -26.82 -6.05 -5.20
C TYR A 42 -27.67 -7.05 -5.98
N GLY A 43 -27.14 -8.25 -6.16
CA GLY A 43 -27.79 -9.45 -6.67
C GLY A 43 -28.84 -9.24 -7.75
N ARG A 44 -28.67 -9.88 -8.91
CA ARG A 44 -29.56 -9.99 -10.04
C ARG A 44 -30.39 -8.74 -10.38
N ARG A 45 -29.99 -8.09 -11.46
CA ARG A 45 -30.84 -7.14 -12.18
C ARG A 45 -32.22 -7.78 -12.35
N ALA A 46 -33.22 -7.23 -11.70
CA ALA A 46 -34.56 -7.40 -12.15
C ALA A 46 -34.61 -6.80 -13.58
N GLU A 47 -34.89 -7.61 -14.58
CA GLU A 47 -35.05 -7.15 -15.96
C GLU A 47 -35.99 -5.96 -15.98
N GLY A 48 -35.52 -4.83 -16.51
CA GLY A 48 -36.33 -3.63 -16.70
C GLY A 48 -36.20 -2.51 -15.67
N ALA A 49 -35.53 -2.71 -14.54
CA ALA A 49 -35.27 -1.62 -13.61
C ALA A 49 -33.90 -0.98 -13.92
N HIS A 50 -33.89 0.27 -14.37
CA HIS A 50 -32.70 1.10 -14.31
C HIS A 50 -32.35 1.29 -12.83
N ALA A 51 -31.49 0.40 -12.28
CA ALA A 51 -31.06 0.47 -10.89
C ALA A 51 -30.35 1.81 -10.70
N ARG A 52 -31.03 2.76 -10.08
CA ARG A 52 -30.44 4.04 -9.70
C ARG A 52 -29.26 3.76 -8.78
N TRP A 53 -28.11 4.29 -9.11
CA TRP A 53 -26.92 4.18 -8.28
C TRP A 53 -27.12 4.99 -7.00
N SER A 54 -27.56 4.33 -5.94
CA SER A 54 -27.90 4.94 -4.66
C SER A 54 -26.75 5.71 -4.00
N ALA A 55 -25.49 5.40 -4.37
CA ALA A 55 -24.34 6.14 -3.86
C ALA A 55 -24.32 7.60 -4.31
N LEU A 56 -24.95 7.96 -5.44
CA LEU A 56 -25.02 9.34 -5.92
C LEU A 56 -25.87 10.24 -5.02
N ASP A 57 -26.83 9.66 -4.30
CA ASP A 57 -27.73 10.41 -3.41
C ASP A 57 -27.14 10.65 -2.02
N ARG A 58 -25.93 10.11 -1.76
CA ARG A 58 -25.28 10.21 -0.46
C ARG A 58 -24.43 11.47 -0.37
N ALA A 59 -24.58 12.20 0.75
CA ALA A 59 -23.77 13.40 1.03
C ALA A 59 -22.25 13.13 1.10
N ASP A 60 -21.86 11.90 1.41
CA ASP A 60 -20.47 11.49 1.49
C ASP A 60 -19.88 10.98 0.15
N TRP A 61 -20.67 10.96 -0.94
CA TRP A 61 -20.16 10.64 -2.26
C TRP A 61 -19.47 11.85 -2.89
N ARG A 62 -18.16 11.92 -2.70
CA ARG A 62 -17.31 13.05 -3.10
C ARG A 62 -16.08 12.53 -3.87
N PRO A 63 -16.27 12.11 -5.14
CA PRO A 63 -15.17 11.61 -5.98
C PRO A 63 -14.09 12.68 -6.24
N ASP A 64 -14.48 13.95 -6.24
CA ASP A 64 -13.60 15.10 -6.31
C ASP A 64 -12.60 15.13 -5.13
N HIS A 65 -13.10 14.99 -3.90
CA HIS A 65 -12.23 14.91 -2.71
C HIS A 65 -11.29 13.71 -2.77
N ARG A 66 -11.80 12.56 -3.16
CA ARG A 66 -10.95 11.37 -3.34
C ARG A 66 -9.87 11.60 -4.39
N ALA A 67 -10.22 12.21 -5.52
CA ALA A 67 -9.26 12.53 -6.57
C ALA A 67 -8.17 13.48 -6.06
N ALA A 68 -8.55 14.54 -5.31
CA ALA A 68 -7.61 15.46 -4.70
C ALA A 68 -6.66 14.78 -3.70
N ILE A 69 -7.17 13.90 -2.83
CA ILE A 69 -6.36 13.12 -1.87
C ILE A 69 -5.35 12.25 -2.63
N LEU A 70 -5.79 11.53 -3.66
CA LEU A 70 -4.91 10.66 -4.45
C LEU A 70 -3.87 11.45 -5.26
N ALA A 71 -4.25 12.60 -5.84
CA ALA A 71 -3.33 13.48 -6.54
C ALA A 71 -2.24 14.00 -5.60
N ARG A 72 -2.63 14.47 -4.40
CA ARG A 72 -1.68 14.92 -3.39
C ARG A 72 -0.75 13.82 -2.93
N TYR A 73 -1.29 12.63 -2.70
CA TYR A 73 -0.51 11.45 -2.33
C TYR A 73 0.55 11.13 -3.40
N ARG A 74 0.14 11.06 -4.67
CA ARG A 74 1.04 10.79 -5.80
C ARG A 74 2.12 11.85 -5.95
N ALA A 75 1.79 13.13 -5.80
CA ALA A 75 2.74 14.23 -5.85
C ALA A 75 3.81 14.13 -4.75
N VAL A 76 3.39 13.80 -3.51
CA VAL A 76 4.31 13.60 -2.38
C VAL A 76 5.20 12.37 -2.62
N MET A 77 4.62 11.27 -3.08
CA MET A 77 5.37 10.03 -3.38
C MET A 77 6.42 10.29 -4.47
N ASN A 78 6.03 10.93 -5.57
CA ASN A 78 6.94 11.25 -6.68
C ASN A 78 8.08 12.16 -6.22
N ARG A 79 7.79 13.20 -5.43
CA ARG A 79 8.81 14.07 -4.86
C ARG A 79 9.81 13.31 -3.98
N LYS A 80 9.33 12.41 -3.13
CA LYS A 80 10.20 11.57 -2.29
C LYS A 80 11.07 10.64 -3.11
N LEU A 81 10.51 10.01 -4.15
CA LEU A 81 11.27 9.17 -5.10
C LEU A 81 12.39 9.96 -5.79
N LEU A 82 12.09 11.14 -6.32
CA LEU A 82 13.07 12.01 -6.96
C LEU A 82 14.18 12.44 -6.00
N ASN A 83 13.83 12.81 -4.77
CA ASN A 83 14.82 13.22 -3.77
C ASN A 83 15.70 12.04 -3.34
N THR A 84 15.13 10.86 -3.18
CA THR A 84 15.92 9.63 -2.90
C THR A 84 16.85 9.31 -4.07
N ALA A 85 16.35 9.35 -5.31
CA ALA A 85 17.17 9.10 -6.48
C ALA A 85 18.32 10.12 -6.63
N ARG A 86 18.07 11.39 -6.34
CA ARG A 86 19.12 12.44 -6.35
C ARG A 86 20.18 12.21 -5.28
N ALA A 87 19.77 11.76 -4.09
CA ALA A 87 20.67 11.55 -2.96
C ALA A 87 21.51 10.26 -3.10
N THR A 88 20.93 9.20 -3.68
CA THR A 88 21.52 7.85 -3.66
C THR A 88 21.86 7.29 -5.03
N GLY A 89 21.34 7.88 -6.11
CA GLY A 89 21.40 7.31 -7.46
C GLY A 89 20.40 6.15 -7.67
N ALA A 90 19.76 5.64 -6.61
CA ALA A 90 18.87 4.51 -6.70
C ALA A 90 17.55 4.84 -7.41
N ARG A 91 17.13 3.95 -8.28
CA ARG A 91 15.83 4.01 -8.96
C ARG A 91 14.97 2.82 -8.54
N PRO A 92 13.65 3.01 -8.39
CA PRO A 92 12.77 1.89 -8.07
C PRO A 92 12.70 0.90 -9.23
N LEU A 93 12.69 -0.39 -8.90
CA LEU A 93 12.45 -1.47 -9.85
C LEU A 93 10.95 -1.65 -10.12
N ALA A 94 10.12 -1.44 -9.10
CA ALA A 94 8.67 -1.50 -9.21
C ALA A 94 7.99 -0.56 -8.21
N VAL A 95 6.83 -0.03 -8.59
CA VAL A 95 5.99 0.82 -7.74
C VAL A 95 4.56 0.34 -7.86
N ASN A 96 3.88 0.20 -6.72
CA ASN A 96 2.45 -0.07 -6.66
C ASN A 96 1.83 0.73 -5.51
N THR A 97 1.13 1.79 -5.85
CA THR A 97 0.47 2.72 -4.92
C THR A 97 1.39 3.17 -3.79
N ASP A 98 1.44 2.43 -2.68
CA ASP A 98 2.18 2.73 -1.44
C ASP A 98 3.41 1.81 -1.22
N CYS A 99 3.62 0.87 -2.10
CA CYS A 99 4.75 -0.04 -2.05
C CYS A 99 5.76 0.26 -3.16
N ILE A 100 7.03 0.31 -2.79
CA ILE A 100 8.14 0.58 -3.71
C ILE A 100 9.19 -0.50 -3.50
N VAL A 101 9.67 -1.06 -4.59
CA VAL A 101 10.74 -2.06 -4.59
C VAL A 101 12.00 -1.43 -5.16
N PHE A 102 13.10 -1.54 -4.43
CA PHE A 102 14.43 -1.15 -4.88
C PHE A 102 15.35 -2.37 -4.92
N ALA A 103 16.31 -2.38 -5.84
CA ALA A 103 17.45 -3.25 -5.72
C ALA A 103 18.33 -2.75 -4.58
N SER A 104 18.82 -3.66 -3.76
CA SER A 104 19.72 -3.35 -2.65
C SER A 104 20.83 -4.39 -2.57
N PRO A 105 22.09 -3.99 -2.33
CA PRO A 105 23.18 -4.93 -2.09
C PRO A 105 23.07 -5.61 -0.72
N THR A 106 22.26 -5.05 0.18
CA THR A 106 22.08 -5.54 1.56
C THR A 106 20.61 -5.51 1.94
N GLU A 107 20.25 -6.19 3.01
CA GLU A 107 18.90 -6.14 3.59
C GLU A 107 18.61 -4.84 4.35
N ASP A 108 19.64 -4.08 4.68
CA ASP A 108 19.49 -2.78 5.32
C ASP A 108 19.00 -1.74 4.31
N ILE A 109 17.95 -1.01 4.69
CA ILE A 109 17.36 0.06 3.88
C ILE A 109 17.78 1.46 4.34
N SER A 110 18.67 1.57 5.29
CA SER A 110 19.11 2.88 5.82
C SER A 110 19.72 3.77 4.75
N TRP A 111 20.42 3.18 3.78
CA TRP A 111 21.01 3.90 2.65
C TRP A 111 19.99 4.52 1.70
N LEU A 112 18.73 4.04 1.69
CA LEU A 112 17.63 4.61 0.90
C LEU A 112 16.82 5.66 1.66
N THR A 113 17.05 5.79 2.95
CA THR A 113 16.18 6.59 3.85
C THR A 113 16.97 7.64 4.62
N GLY A 114 16.28 8.56 5.29
CA GLY A 114 16.93 9.61 6.09
C GLY A 114 17.47 10.79 5.28
N HIS A 115 17.38 10.79 3.95
CA HIS A 115 17.78 11.91 3.12
C HIS A 115 16.78 13.06 3.16
N LYS A 116 17.26 14.29 3.03
CA LYS A 116 16.40 15.49 3.05
C LYS A 116 15.29 15.41 1.99
N GLY A 117 14.05 15.38 2.46
CA GLY A 117 12.86 15.31 1.58
C GLY A 117 12.61 13.95 0.93
N GLY A 118 13.40 12.93 1.25
CA GLY A 118 13.24 11.54 0.84
C GLY A 118 12.31 10.75 1.77
N PHE A 119 12.52 9.44 1.81
CA PHE A 119 11.77 8.55 2.71
C PHE A 119 12.38 8.56 4.12
N THR A 120 11.53 8.43 5.12
CA THR A 120 11.91 8.30 6.54
C THR A 120 11.24 7.05 7.09
N ILE A 121 12.00 6.20 7.77
CA ILE A 121 11.46 5.00 8.45
C ILE A 121 10.80 5.44 9.75
N GLY A 122 9.61 4.92 10.03
CA GLY A 122 8.95 5.16 11.31
C GLY A 122 7.45 4.90 11.29
N PRO A 123 6.79 5.05 12.45
CA PRO A 123 5.37 4.80 12.62
C PRO A 123 4.47 5.97 12.20
N ASN A 124 5.02 7.18 12.07
CA ASN A 124 4.23 8.39 11.85
C ASN A 124 3.63 8.45 10.44
N PRO A 125 2.52 9.19 10.24
CA PRO A 125 1.97 9.44 8.93
C PRO A 125 3.02 10.00 7.95
N GLY A 126 3.08 9.42 6.76
CA GLY A 126 4.07 9.79 5.74
C GLY A 126 5.45 9.13 5.90
N HIS A 127 5.68 8.38 6.97
CA HIS A 127 6.84 7.50 7.11
C HIS A 127 6.60 6.18 6.39
N VAL A 128 7.70 5.49 6.09
CA VAL A 128 7.69 4.17 5.45
C VAL A 128 8.16 3.09 6.43
N LYS A 129 7.81 1.85 6.14
CA LYS A 129 8.31 0.67 6.82
C LYS A 129 8.89 -0.30 5.79
N ARG A 130 9.84 -1.13 6.20
CA ARG A 130 10.25 -2.28 5.40
C ARG A 130 9.12 -3.31 5.40
N GLU A 131 8.69 -3.74 4.23
CA GLU A 131 7.60 -4.72 4.08
C GLU A 131 8.12 -6.14 3.86
N GLY A 132 9.31 -6.28 3.24
CA GLY A 132 9.95 -7.57 2.98
C GLY A 132 11.23 -7.40 2.18
N VAL A 133 11.95 -8.50 2.05
CA VAL A 133 13.13 -8.66 1.18
C VAL A 133 12.91 -9.92 0.36
N GLN A 134 13.24 -9.86 -0.91
CA GLN A 134 13.14 -10.98 -1.84
C GLN A 134 14.40 -11.06 -2.68
N SER A 135 14.71 -12.24 -3.21
CA SER A 135 15.84 -12.42 -4.12
C SER A 135 15.59 -11.74 -5.46
N MET A 136 16.66 -11.44 -6.19
CA MET A 136 16.55 -10.95 -7.56
C MET A 136 15.90 -12.00 -8.48
N GLU A 137 16.14 -13.27 -8.22
CA GLU A 137 15.49 -14.36 -8.95
C GLU A 137 13.98 -14.33 -8.80
N TRP A 138 13.48 -14.20 -7.58
CA TRP A 138 12.05 -14.00 -7.31
C TRP A 138 11.47 -12.79 -8.08
N TYR A 139 12.22 -11.67 -8.07
CA TYR A 139 11.79 -10.47 -8.79
C TYR A 139 11.64 -10.75 -10.30
N LEU A 140 12.62 -11.40 -10.92
CA LEU A 140 12.59 -11.72 -12.34
C LEU A 140 11.46 -12.70 -12.68
N GLN A 141 11.20 -13.69 -11.85
CA GLN A 141 10.09 -14.63 -12.02
C GLN A 141 8.74 -13.90 -11.98
N VAL A 142 8.51 -13.04 -10.97
CA VAL A 142 7.24 -12.29 -10.83
C VAL A 142 7.05 -11.33 -12.00
N ALA A 143 8.09 -10.63 -12.40
CA ALA A 143 8.07 -9.72 -13.55
C ALA A 143 7.83 -10.47 -14.86
N GLY A 144 8.47 -11.62 -15.06
CA GLY A 144 8.26 -12.50 -16.23
C GLY A 144 6.82 -13.03 -16.36
N LEU A 145 6.10 -13.15 -15.25
CA LEU A 145 4.67 -13.47 -15.24
C LEU A 145 3.76 -12.24 -15.49
N ASN A 146 4.33 -11.12 -15.90
CA ASN A 146 3.63 -9.85 -16.08
C ASN A 146 2.85 -9.39 -14.82
N LYS A 147 3.38 -9.71 -13.63
CA LYS A 147 2.84 -9.28 -12.34
C LYS A 147 3.71 -8.18 -11.76
N ASN A 148 3.10 -7.21 -11.07
CA ASN A 148 3.87 -6.15 -10.42
C ASN A 148 4.51 -6.68 -9.12
N PRO A 149 5.85 -6.76 -9.01
CA PRO A 149 6.54 -7.24 -7.81
C PRO A 149 6.16 -6.46 -6.55
N ALA A 150 5.91 -5.14 -6.64
CA ALA A 150 5.51 -4.33 -5.51
C ALA A 150 4.15 -4.72 -4.91
N SER A 151 3.31 -5.46 -5.64
CA SER A 151 2.04 -5.98 -5.11
C SER A 151 2.20 -7.31 -4.36
N ARG A 152 3.36 -7.97 -4.49
CA ARG A 152 3.60 -9.33 -4.00
C ARG A 152 4.67 -9.41 -2.90
N VAL A 153 5.53 -8.41 -2.77
CA VAL A 153 6.66 -8.43 -1.84
C VAL A 153 6.24 -8.61 -0.36
N LYS A 154 5.02 -8.23 0.00
CA LYS A 154 4.48 -8.32 1.37
C LYS A 154 4.31 -9.75 1.88
N ASP A 155 4.02 -10.66 0.99
CA ASP A 155 3.57 -12.00 1.40
C ASP A 155 4.72 -12.90 1.85
N GLY A 156 5.97 -12.51 1.61
CA GLY A 156 7.17 -13.26 2.02
C GLY A 156 7.21 -14.71 1.49
N ARG A 157 6.20 -15.10 0.72
CA ARG A 157 6.02 -16.44 0.19
C ARG A 157 6.34 -16.44 -1.29
N ALA A 158 7.57 -16.81 -1.61
CA ALA A 158 7.97 -17.04 -2.99
C ALA A 158 7.08 -18.10 -3.66
N ASP A 159 6.63 -19.10 -2.89
CA ASP A 159 6.07 -20.35 -3.45
C ASP A 159 4.54 -20.35 -3.58
N ALA A 160 3.82 -19.61 -2.74
CA ALA A 160 2.35 -19.58 -2.80
C ALA A 160 1.78 -18.75 -3.98
N ALA A 161 2.59 -17.93 -4.61
CA ALA A 161 2.16 -17.04 -5.69
C ALA A 161 2.29 -17.65 -7.09
N LEU A 162 3.01 -18.76 -7.24
CA LEU A 162 3.25 -19.43 -8.52
C LEU A 162 2.27 -20.58 -8.80
N GLY A 163 1.50 -21.04 -7.80
CA GLY A 163 0.67 -22.24 -7.86
C GLY A 163 -0.85 -22.03 -7.87
N GLY A 164 -1.37 -20.82 -7.98
CA GLY A 164 -2.82 -20.56 -8.02
C GLY A 164 -3.33 -20.28 -9.43
N LYS A 165 -4.11 -21.22 -9.99
CA LYS A 165 -4.90 -21.08 -11.23
C LYS A 165 -5.90 -19.95 -11.13
#